data_b17aa4296339286b32f1b40468e3f9e5
#
_entry.id   b17aa4296339286b32f1b40468e3f9e5
#
_cell.length_a   1.000
_cell.length_b   1.000
_cell.length_c   1.000
_cell.angle_alpha   90.00
_cell.angle_beta   90.00
_cell.angle_gamma   90.00
#
_symmetry.space_group_name_H-M   'P 1'
#
loop_
_entity.id
_entity.type
_entity.pdbx_description
1 polymer ?
#
loop_
_entity_poly.entity_id
_entity_poly.type
_entity_poly.pdbx_seq_one_letter_code
_entity_poly.pdbx_strand_id
1 'polypeptide(L)'
;MHVVTKYPDGVFNWIDLTTTDIAGAKAFYGGLFGWQADDMPTGGGPDYTMFKIDGHAVAGATPMSDDMQQMGAPPVWVSYVKVDDIDGAAARATEAGGVVFMPPMDVLDSGRMTLIQDPTGAAFGIWSPRAFAGAALVNQPNSLAWNELQTRDLPAARAFYEHVFGWAGTEMDNGTGYVTFAADGRTQCGSMPITELWDADIQSHWAVYFMVEDVDAAAARVRQLGGTVLVGPNQAGEMGRFIVVRDPQG
;
A
#
# COMPACT_ATOMS: atom_id res chain seq x y z
N MET A 1 13.36 18.49 2.39
CA MET A 1 13.21 17.07 1.95
C MET A 1 13.96 16.19 2.96
N HIS A 2 13.32 15.19 3.54
CA HIS A 2 13.94 14.21 4.43
C HIS A 2 14.00 12.87 3.73
N VAL A 3 15.21 12.33 3.55
CA VAL A 3 15.43 11.05 2.83
C VAL A 3 15.54 9.93 3.85
N VAL A 4 14.71 8.89 3.71
CA VAL A 4 14.72 7.69 4.53
C VAL A 4 15.65 6.67 3.88
N THR A 5 16.60 6.14 4.66
CA THR A 5 17.59 5.15 4.19
C THR A 5 17.45 3.79 4.89
N LYS A 6 16.64 3.71 5.93
CA LYS A 6 16.42 2.48 6.72
C LYS A 6 15.04 2.53 7.39
N TYR A 7 14.39 1.37 7.45
CA TYR A 7 13.11 1.16 8.13
C TYR A 7 13.26 0.17 9.28
N PRO A 8 12.61 0.41 10.44
CA PRO A 8 12.47 -0.58 11.51
C PRO A 8 11.64 -1.78 11.05
N ASP A 9 11.69 -2.88 11.80
CA ASP A 9 10.79 -4.02 11.61
C ASP A 9 9.33 -3.64 11.87
N GLY A 10 8.42 -4.26 11.14
CA GLY A 10 6.99 -4.04 11.28
C GLY A 10 6.51 -2.67 10.74
N VAL A 11 7.30 -1.98 9.93
CA VAL A 11 6.94 -0.68 9.36
C VAL A 11 6.69 -0.81 7.86
N PHE A 12 5.65 -0.15 7.36
CA PHE A 12 5.45 -0.05 5.92
C PHE A 12 6.60 0.73 5.27
N ASN A 13 7.24 0.11 4.29
CA ASN A 13 8.42 0.68 3.64
C ASN A 13 8.31 0.83 2.12
N TRP A 14 7.33 0.17 1.49
CA TRP A 14 7.16 0.21 0.05
C TRP A 14 5.72 0.03 -0.38
N ILE A 15 5.41 0.50 -1.58
CA ILE A 15 4.15 0.27 -2.27
C ILE A 15 4.39 -0.03 -3.75
N ASP A 16 3.66 -0.99 -4.30
CA ASP A 16 3.69 -1.38 -5.71
C ASP A 16 2.30 -1.31 -6.34
N LEU A 17 2.20 -0.72 -7.51
CA LEU A 17 1.02 -0.77 -8.34
C LEU A 17 1.11 -1.94 -9.33
N THR A 18 0.15 -2.84 -9.29
CA THR A 18 -0.10 -3.79 -10.39
C THR A 18 -1.20 -3.22 -11.27
N THR A 19 -0.93 -3.00 -12.55
CA THR A 19 -1.85 -2.29 -13.46
C THR A 19 -1.98 -2.97 -14.82
N THR A 20 -3.13 -2.81 -15.45
CA THR A 20 -3.40 -3.28 -16.82
C THR A 20 -2.78 -2.38 -17.90
N ASP A 21 -2.44 -1.14 -17.55
CA ASP A 21 -1.84 -0.14 -18.47
C ASP A 21 -0.74 0.66 -17.76
N ILE A 22 0.50 0.20 -17.89
CA ILE A 22 1.65 0.85 -17.28
C ILE A 22 1.92 2.25 -17.86
N ALA A 23 1.63 2.46 -19.13
CA ALA A 23 1.82 3.77 -19.79
C ALA A 23 0.80 4.78 -19.27
N GLY A 24 -0.48 4.36 -19.14
CA GLY A 24 -1.53 5.15 -18.51
C GLY A 24 -1.26 5.47 -17.05
N ALA A 25 -0.76 4.50 -16.28
CA ALA A 25 -0.36 4.73 -14.88
C ALA A 25 0.77 5.76 -14.77
N LYS A 26 1.82 5.67 -15.60
CA LYS A 26 2.90 6.68 -15.67
C LYS A 26 2.37 8.07 -15.98
N ALA A 27 1.45 8.18 -16.95
CA ALA A 27 0.85 9.47 -17.31
C ALA A 27 0.00 10.04 -16.18
N PHE A 28 -0.81 9.19 -15.51
CA PHE A 28 -1.67 9.60 -14.42
C PHE A 28 -0.88 10.04 -13.19
N TYR A 29 -0.02 9.17 -12.63
CA TYR A 29 0.73 9.47 -11.41
C TYR A 29 1.83 10.52 -11.65
N GLY A 30 2.46 10.53 -12.82
CA GLY A 30 3.36 11.60 -13.25
C GLY A 30 2.63 12.95 -13.35
N GLY A 31 1.42 12.97 -13.91
CA GLY A 31 0.59 14.17 -14.01
C GLY A 31 0.02 14.64 -12.66
N LEU A 32 -0.31 13.72 -11.75
CA LEU A 32 -0.91 14.02 -10.46
C LEU A 32 0.12 14.48 -9.43
N PHE A 33 1.23 13.73 -9.30
CA PHE A 33 2.23 13.90 -8.24
C PHE A 33 3.58 14.44 -8.75
N GLY A 34 3.74 14.62 -10.07
CA GLY A 34 5.02 15.02 -10.63
C GLY A 34 6.07 13.89 -10.63
N TRP A 35 5.66 12.63 -10.50
CA TRP A 35 6.58 11.51 -10.45
C TRP A 35 7.27 11.30 -11.79
N GLN A 36 8.56 11.00 -11.74
CA GLN A 36 9.36 10.53 -12.84
C GLN A 36 9.37 9.00 -12.84
N ALA A 37 9.29 8.37 -14.00
CA ALA A 37 9.25 6.92 -14.14
C ALA A 37 10.52 6.41 -14.83
N ASP A 38 11.25 5.51 -14.16
CA ASP A 38 12.41 4.82 -14.70
C ASP A 38 12.09 3.33 -14.84
N ASP A 39 12.22 2.78 -16.04
CA ASP A 39 12.01 1.36 -16.29
C ASP A 39 13.29 0.57 -16.06
N MET A 40 13.17 -0.48 -15.25
CA MET A 40 14.27 -1.34 -14.82
C MET A 40 14.04 -2.76 -15.38
N PRO A 41 14.97 -3.32 -16.18
CA PRO A 41 14.86 -4.69 -16.65
C PRO A 41 14.87 -5.69 -15.51
N THR A 42 13.93 -6.66 -15.53
CA THR A 42 13.80 -7.71 -14.49
C THR A 42 14.57 -8.99 -14.83
N GLY A 43 15.21 -9.04 -16.01
CA GLY A 43 16.03 -10.18 -16.43
C GLY A 43 15.26 -11.35 -17.05
N GLY A 44 14.00 -11.17 -17.44
CA GLY A 44 13.23 -12.22 -18.13
C GLY A 44 11.71 -12.05 -18.09
N GLY A 45 11.23 -11.02 -17.40
CA GLY A 45 9.84 -10.58 -17.37
C GLY A 45 9.66 -9.17 -17.92
N PRO A 46 8.47 -8.59 -17.77
CA PRO A 46 8.24 -7.19 -18.07
C PRO A 46 9.12 -6.28 -17.19
N ASP A 47 9.45 -5.10 -17.70
CA ASP A 47 10.20 -4.13 -16.93
C ASP A 47 9.43 -3.70 -15.67
N TYR A 48 10.17 -3.48 -14.59
CA TYR A 48 9.67 -2.87 -13.38
C TYR A 48 9.80 -1.35 -13.46
N THR A 49 8.74 -0.62 -13.25
CA THR A 49 8.76 0.84 -13.23
C THR A 49 9.03 1.36 -11.82
N MET A 50 10.11 2.10 -11.64
CA MET A 50 10.42 2.82 -10.41
C MET A 50 9.93 4.27 -10.53
N PHE A 51 8.96 4.67 -9.71
CA PHE A 51 8.56 6.08 -9.59
C PHE A 51 9.47 6.83 -8.63
N LYS A 52 9.85 8.04 -9.03
CA LYS A 52 10.79 8.88 -8.29
C LYS A 52 10.33 10.34 -8.20
N ILE A 53 10.74 11.00 -7.12
CA ILE A 53 10.70 12.46 -6.96
C ILE A 53 12.15 12.93 -6.77
N ASP A 54 12.63 13.82 -7.61
CA ASP A 54 14.02 14.34 -7.57
C ASP A 54 15.08 13.22 -7.45
N GLY A 55 14.90 12.12 -8.19
CA GLY A 55 15.78 10.96 -8.17
C GLY A 55 15.60 10.00 -7.00
N HIS A 56 14.71 10.27 -6.05
CA HIS A 56 14.41 9.44 -4.88
C HIS A 56 13.20 8.53 -5.13
N ALA A 57 13.36 7.22 -4.93
CA ALA A 57 12.28 6.25 -5.10
C ALA A 57 11.12 6.49 -4.12
N VAL A 58 9.88 6.45 -4.63
CA VAL A 58 8.66 6.67 -3.85
C VAL A 58 7.64 5.55 -3.97
N ALA A 59 7.58 4.86 -5.12
CA ALA A 59 6.68 3.76 -5.40
C ALA A 59 7.20 2.92 -6.58
N GLY A 60 6.65 1.72 -6.75
CA GLY A 60 6.87 0.89 -7.92
C GLY A 60 5.60 0.67 -8.73
N ALA A 61 5.78 0.12 -9.94
CA ALA A 61 4.68 -0.43 -10.71
C ALA A 61 5.13 -1.57 -11.62
N THR A 62 4.24 -2.55 -11.78
CA THR A 62 4.39 -3.66 -12.70
C THR A 62 3.17 -3.82 -13.59
N PRO A 63 3.31 -4.20 -14.86
CA PRO A 63 2.17 -4.63 -15.65
C PRO A 63 1.58 -5.92 -15.06
N MET A 64 0.26 -5.97 -15.01
CA MET A 64 -0.48 -7.16 -14.60
C MET A 64 -0.22 -8.31 -15.58
N SER A 65 0.05 -9.50 -15.07
CA SER A 65 0.25 -10.68 -15.92
C SER A 65 -1.04 -11.08 -16.63
N ASP A 66 -0.90 -11.76 -17.79
CA ASP A 66 -2.05 -12.26 -18.55
C ASP A 66 -2.93 -13.20 -17.71
N ASP A 67 -2.33 -14.01 -16.85
CA ASP A 67 -3.07 -14.92 -15.95
C ASP A 67 -3.92 -14.14 -14.94
N MET A 68 -3.39 -13.09 -14.34
CA MET A 68 -4.15 -12.22 -13.43
C MET A 68 -5.30 -11.53 -14.15
N GLN A 69 -5.07 -11.02 -15.37
CA GLN A 69 -6.11 -10.40 -16.18
C GLN A 69 -7.22 -11.40 -16.55
N GLN A 70 -6.84 -12.62 -16.95
CA GLN A 70 -7.80 -13.69 -17.27
C GLN A 70 -8.64 -14.13 -16.05
N MET A 71 -8.08 -14.09 -14.86
CA MET A 71 -8.79 -14.32 -13.59
C MET A 71 -9.67 -13.14 -13.15
N GLY A 72 -9.63 -12.02 -13.88
CA GLY A 72 -10.41 -10.82 -13.54
C GLY A 72 -9.88 -10.08 -12.30
N ALA A 73 -8.59 -10.23 -11.98
CA ALA A 73 -7.99 -9.47 -10.89
C ALA A 73 -8.03 -7.96 -11.20
N PRO A 74 -8.40 -7.11 -10.24
CA PRO A 74 -8.37 -5.66 -10.44
C PRO A 74 -6.93 -5.11 -10.38
N PRO A 75 -6.67 -3.95 -10.99
CA PRO A 75 -5.51 -3.15 -10.66
C PRO A 75 -5.47 -2.83 -9.17
N VAL A 76 -4.29 -2.89 -8.56
CA VAL A 76 -4.18 -2.73 -7.09
C VAL A 76 -2.83 -2.16 -6.67
N TRP A 77 -2.86 -1.31 -5.65
CA TRP A 77 -1.69 -0.97 -4.86
C TRP A 77 -1.46 -2.04 -3.79
N VAL A 78 -0.28 -2.62 -3.75
CA VAL A 78 0.17 -3.54 -2.71
C VAL A 78 1.11 -2.82 -1.76
N SER A 79 0.80 -2.81 -0.47
CA SER A 79 1.65 -2.24 0.58
C SER A 79 2.56 -3.31 1.16
N TYR A 80 3.83 -2.98 1.37
CA TYR A 80 4.84 -3.90 1.91
C TYR A 80 5.28 -3.48 3.30
N VAL A 81 5.29 -4.45 4.22
CA VAL A 81 5.83 -4.31 5.57
C VAL A 81 7.28 -4.82 5.60
N LYS A 82 8.20 -4.01 6.10
CA LYS A 82 9.60 -4.39 6.26
C LYS A 82 9.76 -5.37 7.41
N VAL A 83 10.53 -6.45 7.19
CA VAL A 83 10.99 -7.36 8.24
C VAL A 83 12.46 -7.76 8.00
N ASP A 84 13.19 -8.13 9.05
CA ASP A 84 14.51 -8.72 8.91
C ASP A 84 14.43 -10.23 8.61
N ASP A 85 13.46 -10.95 9.23
CA ASP A 85 13.22 -12.39 9.06
C ASP A 85 11.93 -12.65 8.28
N ILE A 86 12.04 -12.72 6.96
CA ILE A 86 10.89 -12.91 6.07
C ILE A 86 10.32 -14.34 6.15
N ASP A 87 11.17 -15.36 6.34
CA ASP A 87 10.73 -16.75 6.43
C ASP A 87 9.94 -16.97 7.73
N GLY A 88 10.43 -16.43 8.85
CA GLY A 88 9.70 -16.45 10.13
C GLY A 88 8.40 -15.64 10.08
N ALA A 89 8.37 -14.49 9.40
CA ALA A 89 7.16 -13.70 9.25
C ALA A 89 6.10 -14.45 8.39
N ALA A 90 6.50 -15.11 7.31
CA ALA A 90 5.60 -15.94 6.49
C ALA A 90 5.05 -17.15 7.27
N ALA A 91 5.89 -17.77 8.12
CA ALA A 91 5.45 -18.86 9.00
C ALA A 91 4.40 -18.38 10.01
N ARG A 92 4.66 -17.26 10.73
CA ARG A 92 3.70 -16.66 11.66
C ARG A 92 2.39 -16.27 10.97
N ALA A 93 2.46 -15.74 9.74
CA ALA A 93 1.26 -15.42 8.98
C ALA A 93 0.41 -16.67 8.68
N THR A 94 1.04 -17.78 8.33
CA THR A 94 0.35 -19.07 8.12
C THR A 94 -0.25 -19.59 9.42
N GLU A 95 0.48 -19.54 10.53
CA GLU A 95 0.00 -19.93 11.88
C GLU A 95 -1.21 -19.11 12.34
N ALA A 96 -1.25 -17.82 11.96
CA ALA A 96 -2.35 -16.92 12.26
C ALA A 96 -3.54 -17.01 11.27
N GLY A 97 -3.54 -18.00 10.37
CA GLY A 97 -4.63 -18.26 9.41
C GLY A 97 -4.56 -17.45 8.13
N GLY A 98 -3.44 -16.78 7.84
CA GLY A 98 -3.19 -16.15 6.55
C GLY A 98 -2.80 -17.15 5.47
N VAL A 99 -2.92 -16.72 4.22
CA VAL A 99 -2.55 -17.50 3.03
C VAL A 99 -1.33 -16.89 2.36
N VAL A 100 -0.22 -17.62 2.33
CA VAL A 100 0.98 -17.24 1.57
C VAL A 100 0.77 -17.67 0.13
N PHE A 101 0.39 -16.77 -0.77
CA PHE A 101 0.16 -17.10 -2.17
C PHE A 101 1.40 -16.89 -3.05
N MET A 102 2.39 -16.14 -2.57
CA MET A 102 3.73 -16.10 -3.15
C MET A 102 4.75 -16.36 -2.03
N PRO A 103 5.42 -17.52 -2.01
CA PRO A 103 6.44 -17.83 -1.00
C PRO A 103 7.60 -16.82 -1.01
N PRO A 104 8.36 -16.69 0.10
CA PRO A 104 9.54 -15.84 0.14
C PRO A 104 10.52 -16.14 -0.99
N MET A 105 10.80 -15.13 -1.82
CA MET A 105 11.68 -15.24 -2.98
C MET A 105 12.64 -14.05 -3.06
N ASP A 106 13.78 -14.27 -3.71
CA ASP A 106 14.76 -13.23 -3.96
C ASP A 106 14.32 -12.31 -5.12
N VAL A 107 14.48 -11.01 -4.94
CA VAL A 107 14.31 -9.98 -5.95
C VAL A 107 15.69 -9.46 -6.31
N LEU A 108 16.36 -10.15 -7.20
CA LEU A 108 17.75 -9.87 -7.58
C LEU A 108 18.65 -9.66 -6.33
N ASP A 109 19.41 -8.60 -6.29
CA ASP A 109 20.21 -8.16 -5.13
C ASP A 109 19.48 -7.17 -4.21
N SER A 110 18.26 -6.74 -4.61
CA SER A 110 17.48 -5.70 -3.92
C SER A 110 16.98 -6.16 -2.55
N GLY A 111 16.52 -7.39 -2.44
CA GLY A 111 15.96 -7.94 -1.22
C GLY A 111 15.18 -9.24 -1.45
N ARG A 112 14.32 -9.59 -0.49
CA ARG A 112 13.38 -10.72 -0.60
C ARG A 112 11.95 -10.23 -0.37
N MET A 113 11.01 -10.83 -1.06
CA MET A 113 9.59 -10.52 -0.92
C MET A 113 8.74 -11.77 -0.74
N THR A 114 7.56 -11.59 -0.16
CA THR A 114 6.47 -12.55 -0.15
C THR A 114 5.15 -11.80 -0.25
N LEU A 115 4.12 -12.43 -0.81
CA LEU A 115 2.76 -11.88 -0.85
C LEU A 115 1.82 -12.79 -0.05
N ILE A 116 1.03 -12.16 0.80
CA ILE A 116 0.20 -12.83 1.80
C ILE A 116 -1.19 -12.21 1.78
N GLN A 117 -2.19 -13.02 2.01
CA GLN A 117 -3.55 -12.58 2.32
C GLN A 117 -3.83 -12.85 3.79
N ASP A 118 -4.34 -11.86 4.49
CA ASP A 118 -4.79 -12.03 5.87
C ASP A 118 -6.09 -12.86 5.97
N PRO A 119 -6.52 -13.31 7.15
CA PRO A 119 -7.75 -14.10 7.30
C PRO A 119 -9.02 -13.37 6.87
N THR A 120 -8.99 -12.04 6.71
CA THR A 120 -10.16 -11.25 6.31
C THR A 120 -10.23 -11.06 4.79
N GLY A 121 -9.18 -11.44 4.06
CA GLY A 121 -9.09 -11.35 2.61
C GLY A 121 -8.19 -10.21 2.11
N ALA A 122 -7.62 -9.38 2.99
CA ALA A 122 -6.75 -8.30 2.57
C ALA A 122 -5.35 -8.80 2.19
N ALA A 123 -4.91 -8.47 0.97
CA ALA A 123 -3.60 -8.82 0.47
C ALA A 123 -2.56 -7.73 0.81
N PHE A 124 -1.36 -8.15 1.16
CA PHE A 124 -0.21 -7.28 1.42
C PHE A 124 1.11 -7.99 1.12
N GLY A 125 2.18 -7.23 1.00
CA GLY A 125 3.53 -7.75 0.83
C GLY A 125 4.35 -7.66 2.12
N ILE A 126 5.37 -8.51 2.20
CA ILE A 126 6.44 -8.38 3.17
C ILE A 126 7.75 -8.20 2.39
N TRP A 127 8.59 -7.30 2.84
CA TRP A 127 9.88 -7.00 2.26
C TRP A 127 11.01 -7.15 3.26
N SER A 128 12.00 -7.97 2.93
CA SER A 128 13.27 -8.07 3.66
C SER A 128 14.38 -7.44 2.81
N PRO A 129 14.87 -6.23 3.18
CA PRO A 129 15.78 -5.45 2.35
C PRO A 129 17.19 -6.02 2.31
N ARG A 130 17.86 -5.86 1.15
CA ARG A 130 19.32 -5.99 0.96
C ARG A 130 19.86 -4.65 0.44
N ALA A 131 19.99 -4.49 -0.88
CA ALA A 131 20.43 -3.24 -1.49
C ALA A 131 19.33 -2.17 -1.55
N PHE A 132 18.04 -2.56 -1.50
CA PHE A 132 16.91 -1.64 -1.60
C PHE A 132 16.11 -1.60 -0.30
N ALA A 133 16.17 -0.47 0.42
CA ALA A 133 15.51 -0.28 1.71
C ALA A 133 14.00 -0.03 1.62
N GLY A 134 13.49 0.40 0.47
CA GLY A 134 12.11 0.86 0.28
C GLY A 134 12.06 2.32 -0.18
N ALA A 135 10.92 2.98 0.05
CA ALA A 135 10.70 4.37 -0.35
C ALA A 135 11.70 5.32 0.32
N ALA A 136 12.37 6.12 -0.49
CA ALA A 136 13.31 7.12 0.03
C ALA A 136 12.58 8.38 0.57
N LEU A 137 11.37 8.63 0.11
CA LEU A 137 10.53 9.73 0.57
C LEU A 137 9.17 9.19 1.02
N VAL A 138 8.80 9.51 2.26
CA VAL A 138 7.49 9.23 2.87
C VAL A 138 7.10 10.42 3.75
N ASN A 139 5.79 10.58 4.01
CA ASN A 139 5.25 11.64 4.86
C ASN A 139 5.65 13.06 4.39
N GLN A 140 5.76 13.23 3.09
CA GLN A 140 6.05 14.51 2.41
C GLN A 140 5.08 14.67 1.25
N PRO A 141 4.85 15.91 0.75
CA PRO A 141 3.99 16.12 -0.41
C PRO A 141 4.33 15.19 -1.59
N ASN A 142 3.29 14.60 -2.17
CA ASN A 142 3.35 13.66 -3.29
C ASN A 142 4.04 12.31 -2.99
N SER A 143 4.14 11.93 -1.72
CA SER A 143 4.67 10.61 -1.30
C SER A 143 3.69 9.86 -0.40
N LEU A 144 3.96 8.57 -0.15
CA LEU A 144 3.19 7.74 0.76
C LEU A 144 3.14 8.37 2.15
N ALA A 145 1.92 8.53 2.69
CA ALA A 145 1.71 9.10 4.02
C ALA A 145 1.03 8.14 4.99
N TRP A 146 0.16 7.25 4.48
CA TRP A 146 -0.59 6.36 5.34
C TRP A 146 -1.00 5.07 4.62
N ASN A 147 -1.10 3.99 5.37
CA ASN A 147 -1.73 2.75 4.95
C ASN A 147 -2.93 2.49 5.87
N GLU A 148 -4.05 2.11 5.29
CA GLU A 148 -5.28 1.86 6.03
C GLU A 148 -5.88 0.53 5.62
N LEU A 149 -6.04 -0.37 6.58
CA LEU A 149 -6.79 -1.60 6.37
C LEU A 149 -8.29 -1.31 6.45
N GLN A 150 -9.00 -1.61 5.40
CA GLN A 150 -10.45 -1.62 5.39
C GLN A 150 -10.90 -3.08 5.46
N THR A 151 -11.60 -3.47 6.53
CA THR A 151 -11.90 -4.87 6.79
C THR A 151 -13.31 -5.08 7.34
N ARG A 152 -13.92 -6.23 6.99
CA ARG A 152 -15.23 -6.66 7.54
C ARG A 152 -15.09 -7.38 8.89
N ASP A 153 -13.88 -7.82 9.25
CA ASP A 153 -13.61 -8.49 10.54
C ASP A 153 -12.38 -7.88 11.20
N LEU A 154 -12.59 -6.74 11.85
CA LEU A 154 -11.53 -6.02 12.56
C LEU A 154 -10.90 -6.83 13.70
N PRO A 155 -11.65 -7.59 14.52
CA PRO A 155 -11.07 -8.47 15.53
C PRO A 155 -10.10 -9.51 14.96
N ALA A 156 -10.48 -10.20 13.88
CA ALA A 156 -9.60 -11.18 13.22
C ALA A 156 -8.35 -10.53 12.63
N ALA A 157 -8.51 -9.39 11.93
CA ALA A 157 -7.40 -8.63 11.39
C ALA A 157 -6.43 -8.19 12.51
N ARG A 158 -6.95 -7.63 13.61
CA ARG A 158 -6.15 -7.20 14.75
C ARG A 158 -5.31 -8.35 15.32
N ALA A 159 -5.94 -9.49 15.59
CA ALA A 159 -5.24 -10.67 16.12
C ALA A 159 -4.14 -11.16 15.16
N PHE A 160 -4.40 -11.12 13.86
CA PHE A 160 -3.44 -11.49 12.83
C PHE A 160 -2.22 -10.59 12.82
N TYR A 161 -2.39 -9.27 12.68
CA TYR A 161 -1.27 -8.33 12.59
C TYR A 161 -0.49 -8.19 13.91
N GLU A 162 -1.16 -8.35 15.06
CA GLU A 162 -0.50 -8.46 16.36
C GLU A 162 0.41 -9.70 16.42
N HIS A 163 -0.06 -10.87 15.94
CA HIS A 163 0.73 -12.11 15.93
C HIS A 163 1.90 -12.04 14.95
N VAL A 164 1.68 -11.50 13.74
CA VAL A 164 2.70 -11.51 12.67
C VAL A 164 3.80 -10.48 12.90
N PHE A 165 3.42 -9.26 13.28
CA PHE A 165 4.31 -8.10 13.37
C PHE A 165 4.48 -7.53 14.80
N GLY A 166 3.73 -8.03 15.79
CA GLY A 166 3.73 -7.48 17.14
C GLY A 166 3.05 -6.11 17.22
N TRP A 167 2.17 -5.77 16.28
CA TRP A 167 1.50 -4.47 16.29
C TRP A 167 0.51 -4.35 17.45
N ALA A 168 0.57 -3.22 18.16
CA ALA A 168 -0.40 -2.90 19.21
C ALA A 168 -1.56 -2.09 18.64
N GLY A 169 -2.76 -2.66 18.64
CA GLY A 169 -3.97 -1.99 18.18
C GLY A 169 -4.62 -1.15 19.28
N THR A 170 -4.89 0.14 19.01
CA THR A 170 -5.61 1.04 19.92
C THR A 170 -6.84 1.61 19.20
N GLU A 171 -8.02 1.39 19.75
CA GLU A 171 -9.26 1.96 19.23
C GLU A 171 -9.31 3.46 19.55
N MET A 172 -9.72 4.26 18.58
CA MET A 172 -9.93 5.69 18.76
C MET A 172 -11.30 5.95 19.42
N ASP A 173 -11.31 6.76 20.47
CA ASP A 173 -12.54 7.15 21.20
C ASP A 173 -13.31 8.25 20.42
N ASN A 174 -13.76 7.89 19.20
CA ASN A 174 -14.54 8.78 18.34
C ASN A 174 -15.81 8.14 17.77
N GLY A 175 -16.15 6.92 18.25
CA GLY A 175 -17.34 6.18 17.85
C GLY A 175 -17.35 5.63 16.42
N THR A 176 -16.21 5.69 15.70
CA THR A 176 -16.11 5.17 14.33
C THR A 176 -15.68 3.71 14.27
N GLY A 177 -15.18 3.14 15.39
CA GLY A 177 -14.53 1.84 15.40
C GLY A 177 -13.16 1.83 14.72
N TYR A 178 -12.57 3.00 14.46
CA TYR A 178 -11.24 3.12 13.87
C TYR A 178 -10.17 2.67 14.87
N VAL A 179 -9.27 1.81 14.41
CA VAL A 179 -8.13 1.32 15.20
C VAL A 179 -6.83 1.81 14.58
N THR A 180 -5.96 2.38 15.38
CA THR A 180 -4.57 2.64 14.99
C THR A 180 -3.68 1.49 15.44
N PHE A 181 -2.71 1.10 14.59
CA PHE A 181 -1.69 0.11 14.93
C PHE A 181 -0.34 0.78 15.14
N ALA A 182 0.36 0.37 16.17
CA ALA A 182 1.69 0.87 16.51
C ALA A 182 2.71 -0.28 16.52
N ALA A 183 3.90 -0.02 15.98
CA ALA A 183 5.11 -0.83 16.15
C ALA A 183 6.12 -0.03 16.98
N ASP A 184 6.69 -0.64 18.02
CA ASP A 184 7.64 0.01 18.94
C ASP A 184 7.14 1.37 19.47
N GLY A 185 5.83 1.44 19.79
CA GLY A 185 5.19 2.65 20.33
C GLY A 185 4.98 3.78 19.31
N ARG A 186 5.24 3.56 18.03
CA ARG A 186 4.99 4.52 16.93
C ARG A 186 3.83 4.04 16.08
N THR A 187 2.83 4.88 15.89
CA THR A 187 1.71 4.60 14.98
C THR A 187 2.21 4.42 13.54
N GLN A 188 1.81 3.30 12.92
CA GLN A 188 2.26 2.90 11.58
C GLN A 188 1.14 2.96 10.54
N CYS A 189 -0.06 2.57 10.93
CA CYS A 189 -1.20 2.46 10.04
C CYS A 189 -2.50 2.51 10.83
N GLY A 190 -3.62 2.53 10.12
CA GLY A 190 -4.94 2.44 10.70
C GLY A 190 -5.76 1.29 10.13
N SER A 191 -6.89 1.03 10.76
CA SER A 191 -7.90 0.14 10.24
C SER A 191 -9.29 0.71 10.45
N MET A 192 -10.11 0.64 9.42
CA MET A 192 -11.51 1.05 9.41
C MET A 192 -12.41 -0.15 9.16
N PRO A 193 -13.48 -0.34 9.94
CA PRO A 193 -14.45 -1.39 9.66
C PRO A 193 -15.24 -1.07 8.39
N ILE A 194 -15.35 -2.02 7.47
CA ILE A 194 -16.30 -2.00 6.37
C ILE A 194 -17.66 -2.36 6.96
N THR A 195 -18.57 -1.39 7.00
CA THR A 195 -19.92 -1.53 7.54
C THR A 195 -20.93 -1.92 6.47
N GLU A 196 -22.18 -2.17 6.88
CA GLU A 196 -23.30 -2.42 5.96
C GLU A 196 -23.64 -1.22 5.04
N LEU A 197 -23.08 -0.03 5.34
CA LEU A 197 -23.25 1.16 4.49
C LEU A 197 -22.34 1.15 3.25
N TRP A 198 -21.37 0.23 3.20
CA TRP A 198 -20.50 0.06 2.06
C TRP A 198 -21.08 -0.96 1.09
N ASP A 199 -20.73 -0.83 -0.19
CA ASP A 199 -21.16 -1.81 -1.20
C ASP A 199 -20.74 -3.22 -0.80
N ALA A 200 -21.63 -4.19 -0.98
CA ALA A 200 -21.41 -5.58 -0.55
C ALA A 200 -20.21 -6.24 -1.23
N ASP A 201 -19.87 -5.78 -2.44
CA ASP A 201 -18.78 -6.33 -3.24
C ASP A 201 -17.39 -5.86 -2.80
N ILE A 202 -17.32 -4.83 -1.93
CA ILE A 202 -16.03 -4.36 -1.41
C ILE A 202 -15.46 -5.40 -0.45
N GLN A 203 -14.35 -5.99 -0.85
CA GLN A 203 -13.60 -6.93 -0.03
C GLN A 203 -12.66 -6.21 0.94
N SER A 204 -12.21 -6.89 1.99
CA SER A 204 -11.14 -6.37 2.85
C SER A 204 -9.89 -6.10 2.02
N HIS A 205 -9.28 -4.93 2.22
CA HIS A 205 -8.09 -4.51 1.46
C HIS A 205 -7.28 -3.45 2.21
N TRP A 206 -6.04 -3.28 1.81
CA TRP A 206 -5.19 -2.16 2.20
C TRP A 206 -5.35 -1.01 1.21
N ALA A 207 -5.71 0.16 1.70
CA ALA A 207 -5.73 1.42 0.96
C ALA A 207 -4.45 2.21 1.24
N VAL A 208 -3.88 2.81 0.19
CA VAL A 208 -2.71 3.69 0.28
C VAL A 208 -3.15 5.14 0.21
N TYR A 209 -2.58 5.99 1.07
CA TYR A 209 -2.84 7.43 1.04
C TYR A 209 -1.55 8.18 0.76
N PHE A 210 -1.63 9.10 -0.19
CA PHE A 210 -0.54 10.00 -0.56
C PHE A 210 -0.80 11.38 0.03
N MET A 211 0.23 12.00 0.58
CA MET A 211 0.14 13.38 1.03
C MET A 211 0.08 14.33 -0.16
N VAL A 212 -0.81 15.31 -0.08
CA VAL A 212 -0.88 16.44 -1.03
C VAL A 212 -0.97 17.74 -0.26
N GLU A 213 -0.52 18.83 -0.85
CA GLU A 213 -0.59 20.17 -0.22
C GLU A 213 -2.03 20.71 -0.24
N ASP A 214 -2.78 20.43 -1.31
CA ASP A 214 -4.16 20.90 -1.53
C ASP A 214 -5.03 19.76 -2.08
N VAL A 215 -5.95 19.29 -1.25
CA VAL A 215 -6.88 18.19 -1.59
C VAL A 215 -7.88 18.60 -2.68
N ASP A 216 -8.32 19.88 -2.71
CA ASP A 216 -9.28 20.34 -3.74
C ASP A 216 -8.59 20.45 -5.10
N ALA A 217 -7.35 20.95 -5.13
CA ALA A 217 -6.53 20.97 -6.34
C ALA A 217 -6.21 19.54 -6.83
N ALA A 218 -5.87 18.63 -5.92
CA ALA A 218 -5.64 17.22 -6.24
C ALA A 218 -6.91 16.56 -6.82
N ALA A 219 -8.09 16.79 -6.24
CA ALA A 219 -9.37 16.29 -6.74
C ALA A 219 -9.67 16.80 -8.16
N ALA A 220 -9.40 18.10 -8.43
CA ALA A 220 -9.56 18.66 -9.76
C ALA A 220 -8.57 18.02 -10.75
N ARG A 221 -7.32 17.81 -10.32
CA ARG A 221 -6.28 17.21 -11.16
C ARG A 221 -6.56 15.75 -11.50
N VAL A 222 -7.06 14.94 -10.54
CA VAL A 222 -7.52 13.56 -10.77
C VAL A 222 -8.53 13.51 -11.92
N ARG A 223 -9.56 14.37 -11.88
CA ARG A 223 -10.59 14.41 -12.95
C ARG A 223 -10.02 14.82 -14.32
N GLN A 224 -9.09 15.80 -14.35
CA GLN A 224 -8.42 16.23 -15.58
C GLN A 224 -7.58 15.13 -16.21
N LEU A 225 -7.02 14.23 -15.40
CA LEU A 225 -6.21 13.10 -15.83
C LEU A 225 -7.03 11.84 -16.13
N GLY A 226 -8.37 11.92 -16.10
CA GLY A 226 -9.28 10.81 -16.42
C GLY A 226 -9.60 9.89 -15.26
N GLY A 227 -9.11 10.19 -14.04
CA GLY A 227 -9.49 9.47 -12.84
C GLY A 227 -10.84 9.92 -12.27
N THR A 228 -11.33 9.20 -11.28
CA THR A 228 -12.60 9.48 -10.61
C THR A 228 -12.39 9.74 -9.12
N VAL A 229 -13.02 10.78 -8.59
CA VAL A 229 -13.11 11.01 -7.15
C VAL A 229 -14.31 10.25 -6.62
N LEU A 230 -14.07 9.20 -5.83
CA LEU A 230 -15.10 8.32 -5.27
C LEU A 230 -15.69 8.89 -3.99
N VAL A 231 -14.83 9.46 -3.12
CA VAL A 231 -15.23 10.00 -1.82
C VAL A 231 -14.55 11.35 -1.57
N GLY A 232 -15.26 12.26 -0.99
CA GLY A 232 -14.75 13.55 -0.52
C GLY A 232 -14.74 14.70 -1.53
N PRO A 233 -14.08 15.79 -1.19
CA PRO A 233 -13.21 16.04 -0.02
C PRO A 233 -13.92 16.00 1.34
N ASN A 234 -13.41 15.20 2.25
CA ASN A 234 -13.95 15.03 3.60
C ASN A 234 -12.91 15.40 4.66
N GLN A 235 -13.36 15.73 5.87
CA GLN A 235 -12.51 16.03 7.02
C GLN A 235 -12.28 14.73 7.84
N ALA A 236 -11.03 14.39 8.13
CA ALA A 236 -10.64 13.31 9.01
C ALA A 236 -10.20 13.85 10.39
N GLY A 237 -11.15 14.40 11.15
CA GLY A 237 -10.85 15.02 12.44
C GLY A 237 -9.76 16.09 12.34
N GLU A 238 -8.76 16.04 13.24
CA GLU A 238 -7.61 16.92 13.22
C GLU A 238 -6.48 16.48 12.28
N MET A 239 -6.58 15.27 11.72
CA MET A 239 -5.55 14.72 10.82
C MET A 239 -5.51 15.41 9.45
N GLY A 240 -6.58 16.10 9.05
CA GLY A 240 -6.65 16.84 7.79
C GLY A 240 -7.81 16.45 6.91
N ARG A 241 -7.72 16.77 5.62
CA ARG A 241 -8.75 16.47 4.61
C ARG A 241 -8.25 15.36 3.69
N PHE A 242 -9.17 14.56 3.17
CA PHE A 242 -8.86 13.48 2.26
C PHE A 242 -9.90 13.34 1.14
N ILE A 243 -9.49 12.67 0.08
CA ILE A 243 -10.33 12.12 -0.99
C ILE A 243 -9.96 10.65 -1.21
N VAL A 244 -10.91 9.87 -1.66
CA VAL A 244 -10.65 8.54 -2.23
C VAL A 244 -10.83 8.63 -3.73
N VAL A 245 -9.88 8.10 -4.47
CA VAL A 245 -9.84 8.21 -5.93
C VAL A 245 -9.66 6.85 -6.56
N ARG A 246 -10.13 6.75 -7.80
CA ARG A 246 -9.84 5.66 -8.71
C ARG A 246 -9.06 6.23 -9.88
N ASP A 247 -7.96 5.58 -10.24
CA ASP A 247 -7.21 5.94 -11.42
C ASP A 247 -7.93 5.49 -12.71
N PRO A 248 -7.45 5.85 -13.91
CA PRO A 248 -8.12 5.46 -15.15
C PRO A 248 -8.13 3.97 -15.46
N GLN A 249 -7.32 3.18 -14.78
CA GLN A 249 -7.23 1.73 -14.97
C GLN A 249 -8.20 0.95 -14.07
N GLY A 250 -8.69 1.55 -12.98
CA GLY A 250 -9.68 0.97 -12.06
C GLY A 250 -9.20 0.81 -10.65
#